data_45ebace51ce1707a2c79eb6b8cb3d922
#
_entry.id   45ebace51ce1707a2c79eb6b8cb3d922
#
_cell.length_a   1.000
_cell.length_b   1.000
_cell.length_c   1.000
_cell.angle_alpha   90.00
_cell.angle_beta   90.00
_cell.angle_gamma   90.00
#
_symmetry.space_group_name_H-M   'P 1'
#
loop_
_entity.id
_entity.type
_entity.pdbx_description
1 polymer ?
#
loop_
_entity_poly.entity_id
_entity_poly.type
_entity_poly.pdbx_seq_one_letter_code
_entity_poly.pdbx_strand_id
1 'polypeptide(L)'
;MLHTTLEILRRNHACASGYKNLIASLPADHAHDAPITLAHIIESNGIEDALWALRATVEPTGRNVAQEIAIRAAERAQAVFEKHRPDDSRVRECIAATRAYMRGEISRHDLLMKRAYADAAAADAAYAAAYAAAAAADAAYAARKAERDAQTRDLLELLGVSA
;
A
#
# COMPACT_ATOMS: atom_id res chain seq x y z
N MET A 1 6.94 -13.24 -11.31
CA MET A 1 7.28 -11.88 -10.81
C MET A 1 6.31 -10.91 -11.45
N LEU A 2 5.70 -9.99 -10.68
CA LEU A 2 4.76 -9.03 -11.24
C LEU A 2 5.45 -8.06 -12.18
N HIS A 3 4.83 -7.83 -13.34
CA HIS A 3 5.34 -6.89 -14.33
C HIS A 3 4.20 -6.10 -14.99
N THR A 4 4.56 -4.99 -15.59
CA THR A 4 3.71 -4.14 -16.41
C THR A 4 4.41 -3.84 -17.74
N THR A 5 3.81 -3.01 -18.59
CA THR A 5 4.42 -2.48 -19.79
C THR A 5 4.14 -1.00 -19.90
N LEU A 6 4.92 -0.26 -20.70
CA LEU A 6 4.66 1.16 -20.96
C LEU A 6 3.26 1.37 -21.56
N GLU A 7 2.80 0.45 -22.38
CA GLU A 7 1.45 0.51 -22.97
C GLU A 7 0.36 0.38 -21.90
N ILE A 8 0.48 -0.60 -20.99
CA ILE A 8 -0.48 -0.82 -19.90
C ILE A 8 -0.51 0.38 -18.95
N LEU A 9 0.66 0.90 -18.56
CA LEU A 9 0.75 2.08 -17.71
C LEU A 9 0.04 3.29 -18.32
N ARG A 10 0.28 3.55 -19.63
CA ARG A 10 -0.38 4.64 -20.35
C ARG A 10 -1.89 4.44 -20.45
N ARG A 11 -2.36 3.22 -20.74
CA ARG A 11 -3.79 2.86 -20.80
C ARG A 11 -4.49 3.07 -19.46
N ASN A 12 -3.77 2.86 -18.36
CA ASN A 12 -4.27 3.07 -16.99
C ASN A 12 -4.03 4.51 -16.48
N HIS A 13 -3.67 5.45 -17.35
CA HIS A 13 -3.50 6.86 -17.01
C HIS A 13 -2.38 7.14 -16.01
N ALA A 14 -1.21 6.50 -16.17
CA ALA A 14 -0.03 6.86 -15.40
C ALA A 14 0.26 8.37 -15.51
N CYS A 15 0.67 9.00 -14.42
CA CYS A 15 0.99 10.41 -14.41
C CYS A 15 2.19 10.72 -15.33
N ALA A 16 2.16 11.89 -15.97
CA ALA A 16 3.15 12.26 -16.97
C ALA A 16 4.58 12.29 -16.42
N SER A 17 4.77 12.73 -15.17
CA SER A 17 6.08 12.79 -14.52
C SER A 17 6.63 11.39 -14.24
N GLY A 18 5.86 10.51 -13.59
CA GLY A 18 6.26 9.14 -13.31
C GLY A 18 6.54 8.35 -14.58
N TYR A 19 5.67 8.50 -15.58
CA TYR A 19 5.86 7.84 -16.87
C TYR A 19 7.16 8.30 -17.58
N LYS A 20 7.47 9.60 -17.54
CA LYS A 20 8.71 10.16 -18.12
C LYS A 20 9.95 9.66 -17.35
N ASN A 21 9.90 9.63 -16.04
CA ASN A 21 11.01 9.12 -15.22
C ASN A 21 11.29 7.64 -15.52
N LEU A 22 10.24 6.83 -15.62
CA LEU A 22 10.37 5.42 -15.96
C LEU A 22 11.01 5.24 -17.34
N ILE A 23 10.53 5.93 -18.38
CA ILE A 23 11.13 5.85 -19.71
C ILE A 23 12.62 6.23 -19.68
N ALA A 24 12.98 7.27 -18.93
CA ALA A 24 14.37 7.71 -18.82
C ALA A 24 15.30 6.67 -18.14
N SER A 25 14.75 5.74 -17.36
CA SER A 25 15.48 4.67 -16.69
C SER A 25 15.60 3.38 -17.53
N LEU A 26 14.88 3.29 -18.64
CA LEU A 26 14.88 2.13 -19.53
C LEU A 26 15.88 2.29 -20.69
N PRO A 27 16.34 1.18 -21.30
CA PRO A 27 17.12 1.25 -22.54
C PRO A 27 16.40 2.04 -23.62
N ALA A 28 17.14 2.75 -24.47
CA ALA A 28 16.55 3.61 -25.52
C ALA A 28 15.73 2.82 -26.56
N ASP A 29 15.99 1.55 -26.72
CA ASP A 29 15.32 0.61 -27.61
C ASP A 29 14.25 -0.24 -26.91
N HIS A 30 13.89 0.09 -25.64
CA HIS A 30 12.87 -0.66 -24.90
C HIS A 30 11.51 -0.58 -25.60
N ALA A 31 10.98 -1.73 -26.02
CA ALA A 31 9.70 -1.78 -26.68
C ALA A 31 8.54 -1.45 -25.71
N HIS A 32 7.51 -0.79 -26.21
CA HIS A 32 6.39 -0.32 -25.36
C HIS A 32 5.58 -1.46 -24.72
N ASP A 33 5.60 -2.64 -25.29
CA ASP A 33 4.96 -3.85 -24.84
C ASP A 33 5.93 -4.79 -24.06
N ALA A 34 7.21 -4.44 -23.98
CA ALA A 34 8.20 -5.22 -23.24
C ALA A 34 7.92 -5.16 -21.73
N PRO A 35 8.17 -6.27 -21.01
CA PRO A 35 7.87 -6.35 -19.58
C PRO A 35 8.82 -5.48 -18.75
N ILE A 36 8.25 -4.72 -17.82
CA ILE A 36 8.94 -3.93 -16.82
C ILE A 36 8.54 -4.47 -15.45
N THR A 37 9.51 -4.89 -14.64
CA THR A 37 9.22 -5.40 -13.30
C THR A 37 8.83 -4.27 -12.36
N LEU A 38 7.99 -4.57 -11.36
CA LEU A 38 7.68 -3.58 -10.33
C LEU A 38 8.90 -3.22 -9.49
N ALA A 39 9.87 -4.14 -9.34
CA ALA A 39 11.14 -3.85 -8.68
C ALA A 39 11.89 -2.73 -9.40
N HIS A 40 11.96 -2.75 -10.74
CA HIS A 40 12.56 -1.67 -11.53
C HIS A 40 11.82 -0.33 -11.32
N ILE A 41 10.49 -0.35 -11.18
CA ILE A 41 9.71 0.88 -10.88
C ILE A 41 10.04 1.40 -9.48
N ILE A 42 10.25 0.54 -8.48
CA ILE A 42 10.70 0.97 -7.15
C ILE A 42 12.05 1.70 -7.25
N GLU A 43 12.99 1.14 -8.00
CA GLU A 43 14.34 1.71 -8.16
C GLU A 43 14.34 3.04 -8.90
N SER A 44 13.57 3.15 -9.97
CA SER A 44 13.56 4.33 -10.84
C SER A 44 12.65 5.47 -10.35
N ASN A 45 11.48 5.12 -9.79
CA ASN A 45 10.40 6.06 -9.49
C ASN A 45 10.02 6.10 -8.00
N GLY A 46 10.45 5.09 -7.23
CA GLY A 46 10.10 4.95 -5.82
C GLY A 46 8.84 4.17 -5.57
N ILE A 47 8.55 3.98 -4.26
CA ILE A 47 7.47 3.11 -3.78
C ILE A 47 6.08 3.61 -4.19
N GLU A 48 5.86 4.90 -4.27
CA GLU A 48 4.53 5.48 -4.56
C GLU A 48 4.06 5.09 -5.96
N ASP A 49 4.95 5.21 -6.96
CA ASP A 49 4.65 4.81 -8.34
C ASP A 49 4.53 3.29 -8.48
N ALA A 50 5.33 2.52 -7.75
CA ALA A 50 5.22 1.06 -7.75
C ALA A 50 3.90 0.57 -7.13
N LEU A 51 3.47 1.15 -6.01
CA LEU A 51 2.15 0.87 -5.42
C LEU A 51 1.00 1.24 -6.37
N TRP A 52 1.13 2.37 -7.06
CA TRP A 52 0.17 2.75 -8.08
C TRP A 52 0.15 1.73 -9.23
N ALA A 53 1.31 1.25 -9.68
CA ALA A 53 1.46 0.31 -10.79
C ALA A 53 0.86 -1.09 -10.50
N LEU A 54 0.64 -1.47 -9.24
CA LEU A 54 -0.03 -2.73 -8.88
C LEU A 54 -1.43 -2.89 -9.52
N ARG A 55 -2.10 -1.79 -9.87
CA ARG A 55 -3.38 -1.80 -10.61
C ARG A 55 -3.22 -2.06 -12.11
N ALA A 56 -2.03 -1.92 -12.62
CA ALA A 56 -1.66 -1.93 -14.02
C ALA A 56 -0.65 -3.06 -14.33
N THR A 57 -0.74 -4.19 -13.64
CA THR A 57 0.07 -5.38 -13.91
C THR A 57 -0.57 -6.25 -14.98
N VAL A 58 0.27 -6.99 -15.70
CA VAL A 58 -0.19 -8.01 -16.66
C VAL A 58 -0.89 -9.14 -15.91
N GLU A 59 -0.32 -9.56 -14.78
CA GLU A 59 -0.91 -10.59 -13.92
C GLU A 59 -2.05 -10.03 -13.06
N PRO A 60 -3.15 -10.78 -12.89
CA PRO A 60 -4.27 -10.36 -12.05
C PRO A 60 -3.93 -10.32 -10.55
N THR A 61 -2.81 -10.91 -10.15
CA THR A 61 -2.35 -11.01 -8.75
C THR A 61 -1.87 -9.69 -8.15
N GLY A 62 -1.63 -8.66 -8.96
CA GLY A 62 -1.24 -7.33 -8.47
C GLY A 62 -2.22 -6.76 -7.45
N ARG A 63 -3.53 -7.02 -7.63
CA ARG A 63 -4.56 -6.62 -6.66
C ARG A 63 -4.38 -7.29 -5.29
N ASN A 64 -4.04 -8.58 -5.27
CA ASN A 64 -3.84 -9.33 -4.02
C ASN A 64 -2.61 -8.81 -3.28
N VAL A 65 -1.53 -8.48 -4.00
CA VAL A 65 -0.33 -7.86 -3.42
C VAL A 65 -0.67 -6.48 -2.84
N ALA A 66 -1.44 -5.65 -3.54
CA ALA A 66 -1.87 -4.36 -3.03
C ALA A 66 -2.71 -4.49 -1.74
N GLN A 67 -3.60 -5.47 -1.67
CA GLN A 67 -4.40 -5.76 -0.48
C GLN A 67 -3.52 -6.19 0.70
N GLU A 68 -2.56 -7.09 0.47
CA GLU A 68 -1.64 -7.54 1.52
C GLU A 68 -0.78 -6.41 2.07
N ILE A 69 -0.24 -5.54 1.21
CA ILE A 69 0.50 -4.34 1.65
C ILE A 69 -0.37 -3.43 2.50
N ALA A 70 -1.62 -3.20 2.08
CA ALA A 70 -2.57 -2.38 2.84
C ALA A 70 -2.86 -2.97 4.22
N ILE A 71 -2.99 -4.30 4.33
CA ILE A 71 -3.19 -4.99 5.61
C ILE A 71 -1.96 -4.86 6.50
N ARG A 72 -0.75 -5.09 5.97
CA ARG A 72 0.49 -4.93 6.75
C ARG A 72 0.67 -3.50 7.25
N ALA A 73 0.34 -2.51 6.45
CA ALA A 73 0.34 -1.10 6.88
C ALA A 73 -0.67 -0.85 8.02
N ALA A 74 -1.89 -1.41 7.89
CA ALA A 74 -2.90 -1.31 8.93
C ALA A 74 -2.49 -2.00 10.24
N GLU A 75 -1.84 -3.15 10.19
CA GLU A 75 -1.30 -3.87 11.35
C GLU A 75 -0.21 -3.05 12.09
N ARG A 76 0.66 -2.37 11.35
CA ARG A 76 1.63 -1.45 11.97
C ARG A 76 0.95 -0.25 12.64
N ALA A 77 -0.06 0.32 12.02
CA ALA A 77 -0.84 1.40 12.58
C ALA A 77 -1.67 0.95 13.80
N GLN A 78 -2.20 -0.29 13.78
CA GLN A 78 -2.92 -0.89 14.89
C GLN A 78 -2.07 -0.91 16.17
N ALA A 79 -0.80 -1.28 16.07
CA ALA A 79 0.09 -1.33 17.24
C ALA A 79 0.25 0.04 17.92
N VAL A 80 0.20 1.13 17.14
CA VAL A 80 0.21 2.51 17.67
C VAL A 80 -1.15 2.86 18.29
N PHE A 81 -2.25 2.51 17.62
CA PHE A 81 -3.60 2.76 18.11
C PHE A 81 -3.84 2.07 19.47
N GLU A 82 -3.46 0.80 19.60
CA GLU A 82 -3.68 0.01 20.84
C GLU A 82 -2.89 0.51 22.04
N LYS A 83 -1.76 1.21 21.84
CA LYS A 83 -1.06 1.89 22.95
C LYS A 83 -1.89 2.99 23.59
N HIS A 84 -2.75 3.64 22.81
CA HIS A 84 -3.61 4.74 23.28
C HIS A 84 -5.03 4.29 23.64
N ARG A 85 -5.47 3.16 23.07
CA ARG A 85 -6.83 2.60 23.21
C ARG A 85 -6.75 1.08 23.37
N PRO A 86 -6.20 0.56 24.48
CA PRO A 86 -5.95 -0.88 24.64
C PRO A 86 -7.24 -1.72 24.65
N ASP A 87 -8.35 -1.15 25.10
CA ASP A 87 -9.64 -1.84 25.19
C ASP A 87 -10.49 -1.75 23.90
N ASP A 88 -10.01 -1.02 22.88
CA ASP A 88 -10.75 -0.85 21.62
C ASP A 88 -10.28 -1.87 20.57
N SER A 89 -11.07 -2.94 20.40
CA SER A 89 -10.77 -4.03 19.46
C SER A 89 -11.22 -3.76 18.01
N ARG A 90 -11.92 -2.66 17.73
CA ARG A 90 -12.59 -2.43 16.44
C ARG A 90 -11.62 -2.46 15.25
N VAL A 91 -10.42 -1.88 15.39
CA VAL A 91 -9.39 -1.89 14.34
C VAL A 91 -8.88 -3.31 14.10
N ARG A 92 -8.53 -4.03 15.15
CA ARG A 92 -8.09 -5.44 15.08
C ARG A 92 -9.12 -6.33 14.43
N GLU A 93 -10.40 -6.18 14.80
CA GLU A 93 -11.49 -6.95 14.22
C GLU A 93 -11.70 -6.65 12.74
N CYS A 94 -11.53 -5.41 12.31
CA CYS A 94 -11.61 -5.02 10.89
C CYS A 94 -10.48 -5.66 10.07
N ILE A 95 -9.23 -5.64 10.59
CA ILE A 95 -8.08 -6.27 9.93
C ILE A 95 -8.29 -7.79 9.82
N ALA A 96 -8.72 -8.44 10.90
CA ALA A 96 -9.02 -9.87 10.91
C ALA A 96 -10.13 -10.21 9.91
N ALA A 97 -11.21 -9.42 9.86
CA ALA A 97 -12.29 -9.58 8.89
C ALA A 97 -11.80 -9.39 7.44
N THR A 98 -10.88 -8.44 7.19
CA THR A 98 -10.31 -8.26 5.85
C THR A 98 -9.52 -9.49 5.41
N ARG A 99 -8.71 -10.08 6.28
CA ARG A 99 -8.02 -11.34 6.00
C ARG A 99 -8.98 -12.50 5.78
N ALA A 100 -10.03 -12.64 6.61
CA ALA A 100 -11.07 -13.65 6.45
C ALA A 100 -11.81 -13.51 5.10
N TYR A 101 -12.12 -12.28 4.69
CA TYR A 101 -12.73 -12.01 3.39
C TYR A 101 -11.82 -12.41 2.23
N MET A 102 -10.52 -12.11 2.31
CA MET A 102 -9.55 -12.50 1.27
C MET A 102 -9.44 -14.03 1.13
N ARG A 103 -9.65 -14.77 2.22
CA ARG A 103 -9.72 -16.25 2.20
C ARG A 103 -11.09 -16.82 1.79
N GLY A 104 -12.09 -15.93 1.58
CA GLY A 104 -13.45 -16.34 1.24
C GLY A 104 -14.27 -16.91 2.41
N GLU A 105 -13.85 -16.66 3.65
CA GLU A 105 -14.48 -17.16 4.89
C GLU A 105 -15.69 -16.34 5.33
N ILE A 106 -15.76 -15.07 4.93
CA ILE A 106 -16.87 -14.17 5.24
C ILE A 106 -17.38 -13.46 4.00
N SER A 107 -18.61 -12.97 4.06
CA SER A 107 -19.21 -12.20 2.97
C SER A 107 -18.68 -10.76 2.90
N ARG A 108 -18.89 -10.13 1.73
CA ARG A 108 -18.62 -8.70 1.56
C ARG A 108 -19.45 -7.85 2.53
N HIS A 109 -20.67 -8.27 2.83
CA HIS A 109 -21.56 -7.56 3.79
C HIS A 109 -20.93 -7.53 5.18
N ASP A 110 -20.47 -8.69 5.68
CA ASP A 110 -19.84 -8.79 7.00
C ASP A 110 -18.58 -7.93 7.10
N LEU A 111 -17.75 -7.93 6.03
CA LEU A 111 -16.59 -7.05 5.96
C LEU A 111 -16.97 -5.57 6.03
N LEU A 112 -18.02 -5.14 5.29
CA LEU A 112 -18.45 -3.74 5.30
C LEU A 112 -18.97 -3.31 6.67
N MET A 113 -19.65 -4.19 7.40
CA MET A 113 -20.08 -3.91 8.77
C MET A 113 -18.88 -3.70 9.71
N LYS A 114 -17.89 -4.59 9.66
CA LYS A 114 -16.66 -4.44 10.48
C LYS A 114 -15.88 -3.18 10.11
N ARG A 115 -15.82 -2.83 8.83
CA ARG A 115 -15.18 -1.60 8.36
C ARG A 115 -15.85 -0.35 8.91
N ALA A 116 -17.18 -0.28 8.89
CA ALA A 116 -17.94 0.87 9.41
C ALA A 116 -17.65 1.12 10.90
N TYR A 117 -17.49 0.05 11.70
CA TYR A 117 -17.09 0.15 13.09
C TYR A 117 -15.65 0.66 13.26
N ALA A 118 -14.72 0.20 12.41
CA ALA A 118 -13.33 0.64 12.44
C ALA A 118 -13.16 2.09 11.95
N ASP A 119 -13.94 2.51 10.95
CA ASP A 119 -13.92 3.90 10.45
C ASP A 119 -14.33 4.89 11.58
N ALA A 120 -15.30 4.53 12.41
CA ALA A 120 -15.66 5.32 13.59
C ALA A 120 -14.50 5.39 14.60
N ALA A 121 -13.80 4.28 14.86
CA ALA A 121 -12.63 4.27 15.73
C ALA A 121 -11.48 5.12 15.17
N ALA A 122 -11.26 5.07 13.85
CA ALA A 122 -10.24 5.86 13.17
C ALA A 122 -10.53 7.37 13.24
N ALA A 123 -11.80 7.77 13.13
CA ALA A 123 -12.20 9.17 13.29
C ALA A 123 -11.91 9.69 14.71
N ASP A 124 -12.23 8.90 15.74
CA ASP A 124 -11.92 9.22 17.13
C ASP A 124 -10.41 9.32 17.36
N ALA A 125 -9.64 8.40 16.76
CA ALA A 125 -8.17 8.40 16.85
C ALA A 125 -7.54 9.57 16.09
N ALA A 126 -8.07 9.94 14.93
CA ALA A 126 -7.60 11.07 14.14
C ALA A 126 -7.82 12.40 14.87
N TYR A 127 -8.95 12.54 15.56
CA TYR A 127 -9.22 13.72 16.40
C TYR A 127 -8.21 13.83 17.55
N ALA A 128 -7.92 12.73 18.24
CA ALA A 128 -6.90 12.69 19.29
C ALA A 128 -5.47 12.92 18.74
N ALA A 129 -5.16 12.37 17.56
CA ALA A 129 -3.86 12.54 16.90
C ALA A 129 -3.65 13.98 16.40
N ALA A 130 -4.68 14.68 15.93
CA ALA A 130 -4.59 16.07 15.53
C ALA A 130 -4.19 16.98 16.71
N TYR A 131 -4.63 16.65 17.91
CA TYR A 131 -4.22 17.35 19.14
C TYR A 131 -2.76 17.04 19.53
N ALA A 132 -2.31 15.80 19.31
CA ALA A 132 -0.93 15.39 19.58
C ALA A 132 0.05 15.87 18.48
N ALA A 133 -0.39 15.98 17.23
CA ALA A 133 0.43 16.39 16.09
C ALA A 133 0.86 17.87 16.14
N ALA A 134 0.12 18.70 16.84
CA ALA A 134 0.53 20.08 17.13
C ALA A 134 1.82 20.16 17.98
N ALA A 135 2.18 19.04 18.65
CA ALA A 135 3.35 18.96 19.52
C ALA A 135 4.55 18.19 18.91
N ALA A 136 4.40 17.57 17.73
CA ALA A 136 5.41 16.60 17.24
C ALA A 136 5.56 16.56 15.70
N ALA A 137 5.69 17.70 15.03
CA ALA A 137 5.88 17.74 13.57
C ALA A 137 7.10 16.91 13.09
N ASP A 138 8.19 16.91 13.84
CA ASP A 138 9.41 16.13 13.50
C ASP A 138 9.23 14.63 13.69
N ALA A 139 8.49 14.20 14.73
CA ALA A 139 8.19 12.79 14.97
C ALA A 139 7.24 12.23 13.90
N ALA A 140 6.31 13.05 13.40
CA ALA A 140 5.40 12.64 12.32
C ALA A 140 6.14 12.41 10.99
N TYR A 141 7.16 13.23 10.70
CA TYR A 141 8.00 13.02 9.50
C TYR A 141 8.79 11.72 9.59
N ALA A 142 9.43 11.46 10.73
CA ALA A 142 10.18 10.23 10.96
C ALA A 142 9.30 8.98 10.88
N ALA A 143 8.08 9.04 11.44
CA ALA A 143 7.12 7.95 11.37
C ALA A 143 6.65 7.67 9.93
N ARG A 144 6.38 8.72 9.13
CA ARG A 144 6.03 8.57 7.71
C ARG A 144 7.15 7.94 6.91
N LYS A 145 8.40 8.37 7.17
CA LYS A 145 9.58 7.78 6.51
C LYS A 145 9.72 6.31 6.86
N ALA A 146 9.63 5.95 8.13
CA ALA A 146 9.71 4.56 8.59
C ALA A 146 8.61 3.69 7.97
N GLU A 147 7.39 4.20 7.84
CA GLU A 147 6.28 3.49 7.19
C GLU A 147 6.54 3.27 5.69
N ARG A 148 7.05 4.27 4.97
CA ARG A 148 7.42 4.10 3.55
C ARG A 148 8.53 3.07 3.37
N ASP A 149 9.54 3.09 4.24
CA ASP A 149 10.63 2.12 4.24
C ASP A 149 10.09 0.70 4.53
N ALA A 150 9.09 0.57 5.42
CA ALA A 150 8.42 -0.69 5.70
C ALA A 150 7.59 -1.19 4.51
N GLN A 151 6.80 -0.32 3.87
CA GLN A 151 6.05 -0.66 2.67
C GLN A 151 6.94 -1.08 1.51
N THR A 152 8.11 -0.44 1.37
CA THR A 152 9.11 -0.82 0.36
C THR A 152 9.62 -2.23 0.62
N ARG A 153 10.00 -2.55 1.86
CA ARG A 153 10.44 -3.91 2.22
C ARG A 153 9.36 -4.95 1.98
N ASP A 154 8.12 -4.66 2.43
CA ASP A 154 6.98 -5.57 2.25
C ASP A 154 6.73 -5.84 0.76
N LEU A 155 6.80 -4.79 -0.07
CA LEU A 155 6.60 -4.95 -1.51
C LEU A 155 7.73 -5.78 -2.14
N LEU A 156 8.98 -5.50 -1.83
CA LEU A 156 10.12 -6.28 -2.34
C LEU A 156 10.02 -7.75 -1.93
N GLU A 157 9.68 -8.02 -0.66
CA GLU A 157 9.46 -9.40 -0.17
C GLU A 157 8.35 -10.11 -0.96
N LEU A 158 7.17 -9.46 -1.13
CA LEU A 158 6.04 -10.02 -1.88
C LEU A 158 6.33 -10.19 -3.37
N LEU A 159 7.28 -9.43 -3.92
CA LEU A 159 7.78 -9.60 -5.28
C LEU A 159 8.85 -10.68 -5.40
N GLY A 160 9.34 -11.23 -4.27
CA GLY A 160 10.42 -12.21 -4.25
C GLY A 160 11.78 -11.61 -4.59
N VAL A 161 11.97 -10.32 -4.35
CA VAL A 161 13.24 -9.59 -4.55
C VAL A 161 13.93 -9.51 -3.19
N SER A 162 15.10 -10.12 -3.08
CA SER A 162 15.95 -9.96 -1.89
C SER A 162 16.50 -8.54 -1.83
N ALA A 163 16.37 -7.92 -0.67
CA ALA A 163 16.94 -6.60 -0.39
C ALA A 163 18.46 -6.64 -0.31
#